data_0cc17b6d3414a42feeb069987d1db192
#
_entry.id   0cc17b6d3414a42feeb069987d1db192
#
_cell.length_a   1.000
_cell.length_b   1.000
_cell.length_c   1.000
_cell.angle_alpha   90.00
_cell.angle_beta   90.00
_cell.angle_gamma   90.00
#
_symmetry.space_group_name_H-M   'P 1'
#
loop_
_entity.id
_entity.type
_entity.pdbx_description
1 polymer ?
#
loop_
_entity_poly.entity_id
_entity_poly.type
_entity_poly.pdbx_seq_one_letter_code
_entity_poly.pdbx_strand_id
1 'polypeptide(L)'
;LTADPEINVARVVSRVSDGGHDVPAEKIRSRYDKALALVKELIAVCDVCHIYDNSLSAPYRIFKKRKERCWYCTQRRLWHKEDIAALTGIKNAERAALNQKK
;
A
#
# COMPACT_ATOMS: atom_id res chain seq x y z
N LEU A 1 -1.38 1.80 -3.67
CA LEU A 1 -0.18 1.13 -3.16
C LEU A 1 -0.13 -0.33 -3.61
N THR A 2 1.04 -0.84 -3.94
CA THR A 2 1.23 -2.26 -4.28
C THR A 2 2.10 -2.93 -3.22
N ALA A 3 2.04 -4.26 -3.16
CA ALA A 3 2.81 -5.04 -2.19
C ALA A 3 4.30 -5.18 -2.57
N ASP A 4 4.64 -4.92 -3.84
CA ASP A 4 5.98 -5.13 -4.37
C ASP A 4 6.25 -4.11 -5.50
N PRO A 5 7.39 -3.40 -5.51
CA PRO A 5 7.73 -2.46 -6.58
C PRO A 5 7.83 -3.13 -7.95
N GLU A 6 8.13 -4.42 -8.03
CA GLU A 6 8.19 -5.16 -9.29
C GLU A 6 6.83 -5.24 -9.99
N ILE A 7 5.72 -5.17 -9.25
CA ILE A 7 4.38 -5.05 -9.83
C ILE A 7 4.28 -3.74 -10.62
N ASN A 8 4.79 -2.65 -10.06
CA ASN A 8 4.79 -1.34 -10.71
C ASN A 8 5.68 -1.34 -11.95
N VAL A 9 6.84 -1.98 -11.88
CA VAL A 9 7.74 -2.14 -13.02
C VAL A 9 7.05 -2.90 -14.15
N ALA A 10 6.41 -4.02 -13.84
CA ALA A 10 5.69 -4.84 -14.81
C ALA A 10 4.55 -4.06 -15.48
N ARG A 11 3.82 -3.24 -14.72
CA ARG A 11 2.74 -2.40 -15.26
C ARG A 11 3.25 -1.33 -16.23
N VAL A 12 4.41 -0.73 -15.95
CA VAL A 12 5.04 0.23 -16.86
C VAL A 12 5.49 -0.46 -18.14
N VAL A 13 6.11 -1.63 -18.05
CA VAL A 13 6.52 -2.42 -19.21
C VAL A 13 5.30 -2.74 -20.09
N SER A 14 4.19 -3.15 -19.50
CA SER A 14 2.94 -3.41 -20.22
C SER A 14 2.42 -2.17 -20.95
N ARG A 15 2.45 -1.01 -20.27
CA ARG A 15 2.01 0.26 -20.88
C ARG A 15 2.90 0.70 -22.02
N VAL A 16 4.20 0.46 -21.95
CA VAL A 16 5.14 0.77 -23.04
C VAL A 16 4.81 -0.09 -24.26
N SER A 17 4.50 -1.38 -24.07
CA SER A 17 4.05 -2.27 -25.14
C SER A 17 2.76 -1.76 -25.82
N ASP A 18 1.91 -1.07 -25.07
CA ASP A 18 0.65 -0.49 -25.55
C ASP A 18 0.80 0.97 -26.05
N GLY A 19 2.04 1.46 -26.19
CA GLY A 19 2.32 2.80 -26.70
C GLY A 19 2.51 3.88 -25.63
N GLY A 20 2.66 3.51 -24.35
CA GLY A 20 2.94 4.45 -23.28
C GLY A 20 4.41 4.89 -23.21
N HIS A 21 4.71 5.80 -22.30
CA HIS A 21 6.08 6.28 -22.07
C HIS A 21 6.89 5.31 -21.25
N ASP A 22 8.14 5.11 -21.63
CA ASP A 22 9.07 4.30 -20.87
C ASP A 22 9.59 5.06 -19.65
N VAL A 23 9.72 4.36 -18.52
CA VAL A 23 10.33 4.86 -17.29
C VAL A 23 11.33 3.81 -16.80
N PRO A 24 12.59 4.20 -16.52
CA PRO A 24 13.59 3.24 -16.03
C PRO A 24 13.11 2.54 -14.74
N ALA A 25 13.34 1.24 -14.65
CA ALA A 25 12.91 0.42 -13.51
C ALA A 25 13.47 0.96 -12.17
N GLU A 26 14.70 1.46 -12.17
CA GLU A 26 15.31 2.04 -10.98
C GLU A 26 14.57 3.25 -10.45
N LYS A 27 14.03 4.10 -11.34
CA LYS A 27 13.22 5.24 -10.93
C LYS A 27 11.88 4.78 -10.33
N ILE A 28 11.29 3.73 -10.88
CA ILE A 28 10.04 3.16 -10.37
C ILE A 28 10.27 2.62 -8.96
N ARG A 29 11.33 1.86 -8.74
CA ARG A 29 11.68 1.31 -7.44
C ARG A 29 11.98 2.41 -6.42
N SER A 30 12.73 3.43 -6.83
CA SER A 30 13.06 4.58 -5.97
C SER A 30 11.80 5.34 -5.55
N ARG A 31 10.88 5.59 -6.47
CA ARG A 31 9.60 6.24 -6.18
C ARG A 31 8.73 5.41 -5.24
N TYR A 32 8.75 4.09 -5.39
CA TYR A 32 8.05 3.17 -4.50
C TYR A 32 8.56 3.31 -3.07
N ASP A 33 9.88 3.25 -2.86
CA ASP A 33 10.48 3.37 -1.54
C ASP A 33 10.18 4.73 -0.90
N LYS A 34 10.25 5.81 -1.67
CA LYS A 34 9.90 7.16 -1.20
C LYS A 34 8.43 7.27 -0.82
N ALA A 35 7.54 6.66 -1.60
CA ALA A 35 6.12 6.65 -1.31
C ALA A 35 5.82 5.91 0.00
N LEU A 36 6.47 4.77 0.26
CA LEU A 36 6.30 4.04 1.52
C LEU A 36 6.77 4.87 2.72
N ALA A 37 7.91 5.56 2.59
CA ALA A 37 8.41 6.43 3.65
C ALA A 37 7.44 7.59 3.93
N LEU A 38 6.86 8.18 2.87
CA LEU A 38 5.89 9.26 2.99
C LEU A 38 4.60 8.81 3.67
N VAL A 39 4.13 7.60 3.40
CA VAL A 39 2.95 7.02 4.06
C VAL A 39 3.11 7.04 5.57
N LYS A 40 4.27 6.61 6.07
CA LYS A 40 4.56 6.59 7.51
C LYS A 40 4.50 7.98 8.13
N GLU A 41 5.04 8.99 7.44
CA GLU A 41 5.00 10.38 7.90
C GLU A 41 3.57 10.93 7.91
N LEU A 42 2.81 10.69 6.85
CA LEU A 42 1.45 11.18 6.72
C LEU A 42 0.49 10.58 7.74
N ILE A 43 0.64 9.30 8.04
CA ILE A 43 -0.19 8.62 9.04
C ILE A 43 -0.07 9.28 10.42
N ALA A 44 1.14 9.72 10.76
CA ALA A 44 1.39 10.35 12.06
C ALA A 44 0.63 11.67 12.25
N VAL A 45 0.32 12.37 11.16
CA VAL A 45 -0.32 13.70 11.22
C VAL A 45 -1.77 13.72 10.74
N CYS A 46 -2.26 12.64 10.14
CA CYS A 46 -3.64 12.55 9.65
C CYS A 46 -4.58 12.02 10.73
N ASP A 47 -5.76 12.63 10.87
CA ASP A 47 -6.81 12.11 11.75
C ASP A 47 -7.54 10.92 11.14
N VAL A 48 -7.66 10.90 9.81
CA VAL A 48 -8.30 9.81 9.08
C VAL A 48 -7.37 9.38 7.94
N CYS A 49 -7.12 8.08 7.85
CA CYS A 49 -6.29 7.51 6.79
C CYS A 49 -6.84 6.14 6.39
N HIS A 50 -6.89 5.89 5.10
CA HIS A 50 -7.21 4.58 4.53
C HIS A 50 -6.11 4.19 3.56
N ILE A 51 -5.57 2.98 3.71
CA ILE A 51 -4.56 2.45 2.80
C ILE A 51 -5.13 1.26 2.05
N TYR A 52 -5.06 1.33 0.73
CA TYR A 52 -5.53 0.28 -0.18
C TYR A 52 -4.35 -0.37 -0.90
N ASP A 53 -4.41 -1.67 -1.03
CA ASP A 53 -3.49 -2.44 -1.88
C ASP A 53 -4.11 -2.59 -3.27
N ASN A 54 -3.37 -2.18 -4.29
CA ASN A 54 -3.76 -2.26 -5.70
C ASN A 54 -2.96 -3.30 -6.48
N SER A 55 -2.39 -4.28 -5.78
CA SER A 55 -1.58 -5.33 -6.41
C SER A 55 -2.41 -6.25 -7.31
N LEU A 56 -3.67 -6.46 -6.97
CA LEU A 56 -4.61 -7.30 -7.72
C LEU A 56 -5.62 -6.45 -8.49
N SER A 57 -6.54 -7.09 -9.20
CA SER A 57 -7.52 -6.41 -10.04
C SER A 57 -8.49 -5.51 -9.27
N ALA A 58 -8.77 -5.83 -8.01
CA ALA A 58 -9.65 -5.05 -7.14
C ALA A 58 -8.87 -4.48 -5.96
N PRO A 59 -9.12 -3.23 -5.56
CA PRO A 59 -8.49 -2.66 -4.37
C PRO A 59 -8.89 -3.43 -3.11
N TYR A 60 -7.92 -3.62 -2.22
CA TYR A 60 -8.12 -4.29 -0.94
C TYR A 60 -7.61 -3.36 0.17
N ARG A 61 -8.48 -3.01 1.11
CA ARG A 61 -8.09 -2.09 2.19
C ARG A 61 -7.33 -2.85 3.26
N ILE A 62 -6.07 -2.45 3.49
CA ILE A 62 -5.17 -3.11 4.44
C ILE A 62 -5.05 -2.37 5.76
N PHE A 63 -5.39 -1.08 5.81
CA PHE A 63 -5.21 -0.26 7.01
C PHE A 63 -6.25 0.85 7.06
N LYS A 64 -6.72 1.14 8.28
CA LYS A 64 -7.62 2.26 8.56
C LYS A 64 -7.18 2.93 9.85
N LYS A 65 -7.09 4.25 9.83
CA LYS A 65 -6.90 5.08 11.02
C LYS A 65 -8.04 6.07 11.16
N ARG A 66 -8.55 6.21 12.37
CA ARG A 66 -9.49 7.28 12.73
C ARG A 66 -9.12 7.80 14.10
N LYS A 67 -8.63 9.05 14.15
CA LYS A 67 -8.08 9.68 15.37
C LYS A 67 -6.97 8.81 15.95
N GLU A 68 -7.11 8.33 17.17
CA GLU A 68 -6.10 7.51 17.85
C GLU A 68 -6.27 6.00 17.64
N ARG A 69 -7.35 5.59 16.98
CA ARG A 69 -7.62 4.17 16.73
C ARG A 69 -7.16 3.74 15.35
N CYS A 70 -6.56 2.57 15.28
CA CYS A 70 -6.03 2.01 14.06
C CYS A 70 -6.48 0.55 13.90
N TRP A 71 -6.81 0.17 12.68
CA TRP A 71 -7.22 -1.19 12.33
C TRP A 71 -6.44 -1.65 11.11
N TYR A 72 -6.22 -2.96 11.03
CA TYR A 72 -5.58 -3.56 9.86
C TYR A 72 -6.35 -4.78 9.38
N CYS A 73 -6.18 -5.09 8.09
CA CYS A 73 -6.72 -6.29 7.48
C CYS A 73 -5.63 -6.92 6.61
N THR A 74 -5.36 -8.20 6.84
CA THR A 74 -4.30 -8.88 6.11
C THR A 74 -4.83 -9.58 4.88
N GLN A 75 -4.02 -9.56 3.83
CA GLN A 75 -4.19 -10.41 2.67
C GLN A 75 -3.04 -11.40 2.68
N ARG A 76 -3.33 -12.66 3.00
CA ARG A 76 -2.31 -13.69 3.31
C ARG A 76 -1.23 -13.85 2.25
N ARG A 77 -1.53 -13.56 1.00
CA ARG A 77 -0.56 -13.69 -0.10
C ARG A 77 0.40 -12.51 -0.21
N LEU A 78 -0.01 -11.32 0.21
CA LEU A 78 0.68 -10.07 -0.10
C LEU A 78 1.06 -9.29 1.14
N TRP A 79 0.16 -9.15 2.11
CA TRP A 79 0.36 -8.33 3.30
C TRP A 79 0.14 -9.16 4.55
N HIS A 80 1.15 -9.21 5.40
CA HIS A 80 1.09 -9.81 6.72
C HIS A 80 1.07 -8.70 7.78
N LYS A 81 0.73 -9.05 9.01
CA LYS A 81 0.69 -8.08 10.11
C LYS A 81 2.00 -7.31 10.25
N GLU A 82 3.12 -8.01 10.12
CA GLU A 82 4.47 -7.44 10.22
C GLU A 82 4.73 -6.43 9.11
N ASP A 83 4.26 -6.71 7.89
CA ASP A 83 4.40 -5.81 6.74
C ASP A 83 3.62 -4.52 6.96
N ILE A 84 2.41 -4.62 7.48
CA ILE A 84 1.56 -3.46 7.77
C ILE A 84 2.17 -2.64 8.91
N ALA A 85 2.71 -3.27 9.93
CA ALA A 85 3.40 -2.58 11.02
C ALA A 85 4.65 -1.84 10.52
N ALA A 86 5.42 -2.45 9.61
CA ALA A 86 6.59 -1.81 9.01
C ALA A 86 6.19 -0.62 8.13
N LEU A 87 5.11 -0.75 7.34
CA LEU A 87 4.60 0.31 6.49
C LEU A 87 4.12 1.52 7.29
N THR A 88 3.37 1.29 8.34
CA THR A 88 2.68 2.35 9.10
C THR A 88 3.47 2.86 10.30
N GLY A 89 4.39 2.07 10.82
CA GLY A 89 5.07 2.34 12.10
C GLY A 89 4.17 2.10 13.31
N ILE A 90 2.97 1.57 13.14
CA ILE A 90 1.99 1.35 14.20
C ILE A 90 1.92 -0.13 14.53
N LYS A 91 2.22 -0.48 15.79
CA LYS A 91 2.26 -1.87 16.26
C LYS A 91 1.00 -2.31 17.00
N ASN A 92 0.17 -1.38 17.44
CA ASN A 92 -1.00 -1.63 18.28
C ASN A 92 -2.32 -1.56 17.51
N ALA A 93 -2.30 -1.66 16.19
CA ALA A 93 -3.51 -1.70 15.38
C ALA A 93 -4.30 -3.00 15.66
N GLU A 94 -5.62 -2.87 15.66
CA GLU A 94 -6.52 -4.02 15.87
C GLU A 94 -6.88 -4.66 14.53
N ARG A 95 -7.00 -5.98 14.52
CA ARG A 95 -7.46 -6.70 13.33
C ARG A 95 -8.96 -6.46 13.12
N ALA A 96 -9.34 -6.11 11.90
CA ALA A 96 -10.74 -5.86 11.56
C ALA A 96 -11.04 -6.24 10.11
N ALA A 97 -12.31 -6.49 9.82
CA ALA A 97 -12.78 -6.81 8.47
C ALA A 97 -13.04 -5.51 7.71
N LEU A 98 -12.00 -4.94 7.10
CA LEU A 98 -12.06 -3.62 6.47
C LEU A 98 -12.67 -3.65 5.06
N ASN A 99 -12.90 -4.82 4.49
CA ASN A 99 -13.39 -4.99 3.12
C ASN A 99 -14.78 -5.63 3.03
N GLN A 100 -15.47 -5.78 4.16
CA GLN A 100 -16.84 -6.29 4.15
C GLN A 100 -17.80 -5.25 3.56
N LYS A 101 -18.61 -5.70 2.64
CA LYS A 101 -19.75 -4.92 2.16
C LYS A 101 -20.87 -4.98 3.19
N LYS A 102 -21.39 -3.84 3.54
CA LYS A 102 -22.60 -3.75 4.35
C LYS A 102 -23.82 -3.89 3.45
#